data_889f6e1a65d18e8cde3d1a23ab90e3ec
#
_entry.id   889f6e1a65d18e8cde3d1a23ab90e3ec
#
_cell.length_a   1.000
_cell.length_b   1.000
_cell.length_c   1.000
_cell.angle_alpha   90.00
_cell.angle_beta   90.00
_cell.angle_gamma   90.00
#
_symmetry.space_group_name_H-M   'P 1'
#
loop_
_entity.id
_entity.type
_entity.pdbx_description
1 polymer ?
#
loop_
_entity_poly.entity_id
_entity_poly.type
_entity_poly.pdbx_seq_one_letter_code
_entity_poly.pdbx_strand_id
1 'polypeptide(L)'
;RRMAIEESCDPPMVMSHYIKRAPKLLAPTKRGGPVPFLTTSTEIRQPKGVVGIIAPWNFPFATGLSDAVTALIAGNGIVLKPDNKTALSPLYGISMLEEAGLPKGLFQVVCGEGPDVGPTLIDNANYVMFTGSTNTGRVIGERAGRNLIGCCLELGGKNPMIVLEDADMDETVQGAVFGVFGNTGQI
;
A
#
# COMPACT_ATOMS: atom_id res chain seq x y z
N ARG A 1 7.93 7.82 19.96
CA ARG A 1 9.02 8.53 19.25
C ARG A 1 9.87 7.59 18.39
N ARG A 2 10.31 6.43 18.93
CA ARG A 2 11.08 5.42 18.16
C ARG A 2 10.27 4.91 16.96
N MET A 3 9.04 4.45 17.17
CA MET A 3 8.16 3.96 16.10
C MET A 3 7.91 5.00 15.02
N ALA A 4 7.75 6.28 15.38
CA ALA A 4 7.56 7.34 14.39
C ALA A 4 8.80 7.54 13.50
N ILE A 5 10.00 7.30 14.03
CA ILE A 5 11.24 7.35 13.24
C ILE A 5 11.30 6.13 12.30
N GLU A 6 11.01 4.94 12.81
CA GLU A 6 11.00 3.71 12.02
C GLU A 6 9.97 3.81 10.88
N GLU A 7 8.77 4.28 11.19
CA GLU A 7 7.70 4.50 10.21
C GLU A 7 8.07 5.54 9.13
N SER A 8 8.76 6.62 9.52
CA SER A 8 9.18 7.64 8.56
C SER A 8 10.29 7.19 7.61
N CYS A 9 10.98 6.10 7.90
CA CYS A 9 11.99 5.52 7.01
C CYS A 9 11.39 4.66 5.90
N ASP A 10 10.19 4.11 6.08
CA ASP A 10 9.60 3.15 5.15
C ASP A 10 9.32 3.75 3.76
N PRO A 11 8.59 4.85 3.58
CA PRO A 11 8.34 5.41 2.26
C PRO A 11 9.62 5.77 1.46
N PRO A 12 10.66 6.39 2.04
CA PRO A 12 11.93 6.62 1.34
C PRO A 12 12.63 5.33 0.91
N MET A 13 12.55 4.26 1.71
CA MET A 13 13.12 2.95 1.33
C MET A 13 12.37 2.35 0.14
N VAL A 14 11.05 2.38 0.15
CA VAL A 14 10.20 1.95 -0.96
C VAL A 14 10.51 2.76 -2.22
N MET A 15 10.57 4.09 -2.11
CA MET A 15 10.94 4.97 -3.21
C MET A 15 12.31 4.60 -3.79
N SER A 16 13.33 4.48 -2.95
CA SER A 16 14.69 4.13 -3.36
C SER A 16 14.76 2.78 -4.07
N HIS A 17 13.96 1.80 -3.63
CA HIS A 17 13.86 0.50 -4.27
C HIS A 17 13.26 0.60 -5.67
N TYR A 18 12.13 1.29 -5.83
CA TYR A 18 11.39 1.31 -7.09
C TYR A 18 11.95 2.31 -8.11
N ILE A 19 12.52 3.45 -7.71
CA ILE A 19 13.16 4.40 -8.64
C ILE A 19 14.17 3.70 -9.56
N LYS A 20 14.97 2.81 -9.00
CA LYS A 20 15.99 2.06 -9.77
C LYS A 20 15.41 0.92 -10.62
N ARG A 21 14.26 0.38 -10.24
CA ARG A 21 13.70 -0.84 -10.82
C ARG A 21 12.50 -0.62 -11.72
N ALA A 22 11.75 0.46 -11.52
CA ALA A 22 10.53 0.72 -12.26
C ALA A 22 10.71 0.73 -13.78
N PRO A 23 11.77 1.33 -14.35
CA PRO A 23 11.95 1.28 -15.80
C PRO A 23 12.02 -0.15 -16.34
N LYS A 24 12.68 -1.07 -15.63
CA LYS A 24 12.78 -2.48 -16.03
C LYS A 24 11.47 -3.23 -15.77
N LEU A 25 10.81 -2.97 -14.62
CA LEU A 25 9.57 -3.65 -14.24
C LEU A 25 8.39 -3.26 -15.13
N LEU A 26 8.37 -2.02 -15.61
CA LEU A 26 7.30 -1.47 -16.45
C LEU A 26 7.60 -1.62 -17.94
N ALA A 27 8.81 -2.01 -18.32
CA ALA A 27 9.18 -2.18 -19.72
C ALA A 27 8.32 -3.25 -20.42
N PRO A 28 8.01 -3.07 -21.71
CA PRO A 28 7.34 -4.09 -22.49
C PRO A 28 8.13 -5.40 -22.50
N THR A 29 7.43 -6.52 -22.34
CA THR A 29 8.05 -7.85 -22.29
C THR A 29 7.61 -8.67 -23.50
N LYS A 30 8.55 -9.15 -24.29
CA LYS A 30 8.28 -10.09 -25.39
C LYS A 30 7.91 -11.48 -24.85
N ARG A 31 6.89 -12.07 -25.42
CA ARG A 31 6.39 -13.42 -25.14
C ARG A 31 6.30 -14.22 -26.42
N GLY A 32 6.27 -15.54 -26.32
CA GLY A 32 5.97 -16.39 -27.46
C GLY A 32 4.56 -16.13 -27.98
N GLY A 33 4.40 -16.11 -29.29
CA GLY A 33 3.09 -16.01 -29.93
C GLY A 33 2.40 -17.36 -30.08
N PRO A 34 1.14 -17.37 -30.54
CA PRO A 34 0.33 -18.61 -30.68
C PRO A 34 0.89 -19.55 -31.73
N VAL A 35 1.66 -19.06 -32.72
CA VAL A 35 2.33 -19.89 -33.71
C VAL A 35 3.83 -19.80 -33.46
N PRO A 36 4.47 -20.88 -32.95
CA PRO A 36 5.91 -20.88 -32.68
C PRO A 36 6.74 -20.45 -33.89
N PHE A 37 7.77 -19.66 -33.64
CA PHE A 37 8.70 -19.12 -34.62
C PHE A 37 8.13 -18.11 -35.64
N LEU A 38 6.81 -18.08 -35.87
CA LEU A 38 6.15 -17.17 -36.82
C LEU A 38 5.54 -15.94 -36.18
N THR A 39 5.14 -16.03 -34.90
CA THR A 39 4.48 -14.93 -34.21
C THR A 39 5.14 -14.62 -32.88
N THR A 40 5.07 -13.34 -32.48
CA THR A 40 5.49 -12.86 -31.17
C THR A 40 4.36 -12.05 -30.56
N SER A 41 4.24 -12.09 -29.24
CA SER A 41 3.36 -11.23 -28.46
C SER A 41 4.19 -10.26 -27.63
N THR A 42 3.65 -9.10 -27.35
CA THR A 42 4.28 -8.13 -26.45
C THR A 42 3.30 -7.79 -25.33
N GLU A 43 3.73 -8.04 -24.09
CA GLU A 43 3.02 -7.63 -22.90
C GLU A 43 3.42 -6.19 -22.58
N ILE A 44 2.45 -5.28 -22.58
CA ILE A 44 2.64 -3.87 -22.26
C ILE A 44 1.91 -3.57 -20.97
N ARG A 45 2.59 -2.95 -20.01
CA ARG A 45 2.02 -2.51 -18.74
C ARG A 45 1.51 -1.09 -18.88
N GLN A 46 0.27 -0.87 -18.46
CA GLN A 46 -0.37 0.45 -18.48
C GLN A 46 -0.88 0.79 -17.07
N PRO A 47 -0.89 2.08 -16.71
CA PRO A 47 -1.55 2.52 -15.47
C PRO A 47 -3.02 2.08 -15.45
N LYS A 48 -3.52 1.77 -14.27
CA LYS A 48 -4.94 1.45 -14.09
C LYS A 48 -5.83 2.68 -14.12
N GLY A 49 -5.28 3.85 -13.80
CA GLY A 49 -5.98 5.12 -13.69
C GLY A 49 -5.96 5.67 -12.27
N VAL A 50 -7.09 5.68 -11.59
CA VAL A 50 -7.20 6.11 -10.19
C VAL A 50 -7.11 4.92 -9.26
N VAL A 51 -6.17 4.97 -8.31
CA VAL A 51 -6.04 3.99 -7.22
C VAL A 51 -6.62 4.61 -5.95
N GLY A 52 -7.68 3.99 -5.43
CA GLY A 52 -8.23 4.30 -4.11
C GLY A 52 -7.43 3.55 -3.03
N ILE A 53 -6.92 4.28 -2.04
CA ILE A 53 -6.19 3.70 -0.91
C ILE A 53 -6.97 3.97 0.37
N ILE A 54 -7.23 2.94 1.16
CA ILE A 54 -7.86 3.05 2.47
C ILE A 54 -6.87 2.55 3.51
N ALA A 55 -6.28 3.48 4.27
CA ALA A 55 -5.19 3.21 5.20
C ALA A 55 -5.66 3.19 6.66
N PRO A 56 -5.06 2.34 7.51
CA PRO A 56 -5.35 2.23 8.93
C PRO A 56 -4.64 3.32 9.75
N TRP A 57 -4.89 3.30 11.05
CA TRP A 57 -4.39 4.28 12.02
C TRP A 57 -3.07 3.91 12.70
N ASN A 58 -2.66 2.64 12.64
CA ASN A 58 -1.52 2.16 13.44
C ASN A 58 -0.14 2.50 12.83
N PHE A 59 -0.04 2.62 11.51
CA PHE A 59 1.12 3.11 10.77
C PHE A 59 0.70 4.11 9.69
N PRO A 60 0.14 5.27 10.08
CA PRO A 60 -0.59 6.14 9.16
C PRO A 60 0.30 6.78 8.08
N PHE A 61 1.57 7.04 8.40
CA PHE A 61 2.51 7.62 7.45
C PHE A 61 3.02 6.57 6.46
N ALA A 62 3.46 5.41 6.96
CA ALA A 62 3.98 4.34 6.11
C ALA A 62 2.88 3.77 5.20
N THR A 63 1.77 3.29 5.75
CA THR A 63 0.71 2.68 4.93
C THR A 63 0.01 3.68 4.00
N GLY A 64 -0.08 4.95 4.39
CA GLY A 64 -0.65 5.99 3.53
C GLY A 64 0.23 6.39 2.36
N LEU A 65 1.55 6.28 2.48
CA LEU A 65 2.50 6.75 1.47
C LEU A 65 3.18 5.63 0.70
N SER A 66 3.58 4.53 1.32
CA SER A 66 4.35 3.48 0.64
C SER A 66 3.56 2.82 -0.47
N ASP A 67 2.28 2.52 -0.24
CA ASP A 67 1.39 2.00 -1.26
C ASP A 67 1.12 3.02 -2.36
N ALA A 68 0.91 4.29 -1.98
CA ALA A 68 0.67 5.38 -2.91
C ALA A 68 1.87 5.62 -3.84
N VAL A 69 3.09 5.59 -3.29
CA VAL A 69 4.33 5.79 -4.08
C VAL A 69 4.47 4.72 -5.16
N THR A 70 4.18 3.46 -4.84
CA THR A 70 4.27 2.38 -5.84
C THR A 70 3.27 2.59 -6.98
N ALA A 71 2.06 3.02 -6.66
CA ALA A 71 1.02 3.33 -7.64
C ALA A 71 1.36 4.57 -8.48
N LEU A 72 1.91 5.64 -7.87
CA LEU A 72 2.39 6.84 -8.56
C LEU A 72 3.51 6.51 -9.55
N ILE A 73 4.51 5.72 -9.14
CA ILE A 73 5.63 5.29 -10.00
C ILE A 73 5.12 4.49 -11.21
N ALA A 74 4.03 3.75 -11.03
CA ALA A 74 3.37 3.02 -12.12
C ALA A 74 2.46 3.92 -12.99
N GLY A 75 2.41 5.24 -12.74
CA GLY A 75 1.69 6.22 -13.55
C GLY A 75 0.20 6.41 -13.18
N ASN A 76 -0.20 6.04 -11.97
CA ASN A 76 -1.58 6.19 -11.50
C ASN A 76 -1.78 7.49 -10.70
N GLY A 77 -3.01 8.01 -10.67
CA GLY A 77 -3.45 8.99 -9.69
C GLY A 77 -3.94 8.30 -8.41
N ILE A 78 -3.87 9.01 -7.29
CA ILE A 78 -4.19 8.48 -5.96
C ILE A 78 -5.32 9.29 -5.32
N VAL A 79 -6.26 8.56 -4.71
CA VAL A 79 -7.19 9.11 -3.72
C VAL A 79 -7.05 8.29 -2.44
N LEU A 80 -6.51 8.92 -1.40
CA LEU A 80 -6.28 8.29 -0.11
C LEU A 80 -7.42 8.64 0.86
N LYS A 81 -8.00 7.63 1.48
CA LYS A 81 -8.83 7.75 2.68
C LYS A 81 -8.01 7.27 3.88
N PRO A 82 -7.38 8.17 4.64
CA PRO A 82 -6.68 7.80 5.87
C PRO A 82 -7.70 7.52 7.00
N ASP A 83 -7.24 6.93 8.09
CA ASP A 83 -8.03 6.93 9.30
C ASP A 83 -8.20 8.37 9.84
N ASN A 84 -9.40 8.71 10.32
CA ASN A 84 -9.72 10.07 10.75
C ASN A 84 -8.86 10.56 11.92
N LYS A 85 -8.40 9.64 12.80
CA LYS A 85 -7.57 9.98 13.97
C LYS A 85 -6.14 10.34 13.59
N THR A 86 -5.69 9.93 12.42
CA THR A 86 -4.27 10.02 12.02
C THR A 86 -4.08 10.69 10.65
N ALA A 87 -5.10 11.34 10.13
CA ALA A 87 -5.11 11.94 8.80
C ALA A 87 -4.00 12.98 8.56
N LEU A 88 -3.53 13.67 9.60
CA LEU A 88 -2.47 14.67 9.49
C LEU A 88 -1.11 14.08 9.07
N SER A 89 -0.82 12.82 9.45
CA SER A 89 0.45 12.18 9.11
C SER A 89 0.64 12.02 7.60
N PRO A 90 -0.26 11.35 6.86
CA PRO A 90 -0.12 11.25 5.41
C PRO A 90 -0.29 12.60 4.70
N LEU A 91 -1.13 13.52 5.19
CA LEU A 91 -1.25 14.87 4.62
C LEU A 91 0.09 15.60 4.65
N TYR A 92 0.83 15.50 5.75
CA TYR A 92 2.18 16.07 5.83
C TYR A 92 3.14 15.43 4.80
N GLY A 93 3.10 14.10 4.66
CA GLY A 93 3.90 13.40 3.66
C GLY A 93 3.57 13.81 2.22
N ILE A 94 2.29 14.04 1.93
CA ILE A 94 1.85 14.51 0.61
C ILE A 94 2.37 15.92 0.35
N SER A 95 2.34 16.84 1.34
CA SER A 95 2.91 18.18 1.18
C SER A 95 4.41 18.13 0.85
N MET A 96 5.16 17.21 1.48
CA MET A 96 6.57 16.99 1.16
C MET A 96 6.78 16.51 -0.29
N LEU A 97 5.92 15.63 -0.78
CA LEU A 97 5.97 15.17 -2.17
C LEU A 97 5.64 16.29 -3.15
N GLU A 98 4.67 17.14 -2.85
CA GLU A 98 4.32 18.32 -3.67
C GLU A 98 5.46 19.35 -3.67
N GLU A 99 6.09 19.60 -2.52
CA GLU A 99 7.30 20.46 -2.42
C GLU A 99 8.45 19.88 -3.24
N ALA A 100 8.57 18.55 -3.32
CA ALA A 100 9.56 17.87 -4.16
C ALA A 100 9.21 17.84 -5.65
N GLY A 101 8.04 18.36 -6.06
CA GLY A 101 7.65 18.49 -7.45
C GLY A 101 6.56 17.51 -7.93
N LEU A 102 5.91 16.77 -7.01
CA LEU A 102 4.73 16.00 -7.40
C LEU A 102 3.64 16.95 -7.93
N PRO A 103 3.09 16.74 -9.13
CA PRO A 103 2.02 17.57 -9.66
C PRO A 103 0.81 17.63 -8.72
N LYS A 104 0.34 18.85 -8.46
CA LYS A 104 -0.85 19.06 -7.62
C LYS A 104 -2.06 18.31 -8.16
N GLY A 105 -2.81 17.69 -7.25
CA GLY A 105 -4.00 16.93 -7.59
C GLY A 105 -3.76 15.49 -8.02
N LEU A 106 -2.50 15.07 -8.20
CA LEU A 106 -2.19 13.68 -8.55
C LEU A 106 -2.33 12.75 -7.34
N PHE A 107 -2.13 13.28 -6.13
CA PHE A 107 -2.34 12.58 -4.87
C PHE A 107 -3.31 13.40 -4.01
N GLN A 108 -4.54 12.92 -3.88
CA GLN A 108 -5.60 13.60 -3.14
C GLN A 108 -6.00 12.79 -1.90
N VAL A 109 -6.59 13.49 -0.93
CA VAL A 109 -7.09 12.90 0.32
C VAL A 109 -8.56 13.21 0.48
N VAL A 110 -9.33 12.20 0.87
CA VAL A 110 -10.71 12.34 1.33
C VAL A 110 -10.81 11.88 2.77
N CYS A 111 -11.23 12.78 3.66
CA CYS A 111 -11.50 12.47 5.07
C CYS A 111 -12.99 12.21 5.28
N GLY A 112 -13.31 11.35 6.21
CA GLY A 112 -14.67 10.99 6.57
C GLY A 112 -14.76 9.58 7.14
N GLU A 113 -15.91 9.22 7.68
CA GLU A 113 -16.12 7.87 8.20
C GLU A 113 -16.08 6.83 7.09
N GLY A 114 -15.54 5.65 7.39
CA GLY A 114 -15.39 4.58 6.39
C GLY A 114 -16.69 4.23 5.66
N PRO A 115 -17.81 4.02 6.38
CA PRO A 115 -19.11 3.74 5.75
C PRO A 115 -19.65 4.86 4.85
N ASP A 116 -19.27 6.12 5.11
CA ASP A 116 -19.80 7.27 4.37
C ASP A 116 -19.01 7.52 3.09
N VAL A 117 -17.69 7.57 3.18
CA VAL A 117 -16.84 7.92 2.02
C VAL A 117 -16.26 6.71 1.28
N GLY A 118 -16.11 5.58 1.97
CA GLY A 118 -15.52 4.36 1.38
C GLY A 118 -16.26 3.85 0.15
N PRO A 119 -17.59 3.73 0.19
CA PRO A 119 -18.37 3.32 -0.96
C PRO A 119 -18.13 4.18 -2.21
N THR A 120 -18.18 5.50 -2.06
CA THR A 120 -17.95 6.45 -3.15
C THR A 120 -16.53 6.38 -3.68
N LEU A 121 -15.53 6.22 -2.80
CA LEU A 121 -14.13 6.02 -3.21
C LEU A 121 -13.99 4.77 -4.08
N ILE A 122 -14.54 3.64 -3.65
CA ILE A 122 -14.44 2.36 -4.38
C ILE A 122 -15.16 2.44 -5.73
N ASP A 123 -16.34 3.07 -5.77
CA ASP A 123 -17.13 3.17 -7.01
C ASP A 123 -16.49 4.06 -8.08
N ASN A 124 -15.60 4.97 -7.68
CA ASN A 124 -14.90 5.89 -8.59
C ASN A 124 -13.42 5.55 -8.80
N ALA A 125 -12.95 4.45 -8.21
CA ALA A 125 -11.57 3.97 -8.41
C ALA A 125 -11.50 2.92 -9.53
N ASN A 126 -10.31 2.77 -10.11
CA ASN A 126 -9.99 1.69 -11.05
C ASN A 126 -9.28 0.51 -10.37
N TYR A 127 -8.79 0.73 -9.16
CA TYR A 127 -8.17 -0.27 -8.30
C TYR A 127 -8.25 0.19 -6.85
N VAL A 128 -8.36 -0.72 -5.91
CA VAL A 128 -8.42 -0.39 -4.47
C VAL A 128 -7.33 -1.12 -3.72
N MET A 129 -6.62 -0.39 -2.86
CA MET A 129 -5.75 -0.96 -1.81
C MET A 129 -6.37 -0.69 -0.45
N PHE A 130 -6.40 -1.70 0.38
CA PHE A 130 -6.94 -1.62 1.73
C PHE A 130 -6.04 -2.37 2.70
N THR A 131 -5.69 -1.69 3.78
CA THR A 131 -5.08 -2.32 4.96
C THR A 131 -5.98 -2.09 6.16
N GLY A 132 -6.34 -3.18 6.86
CA GLY A 132 -7.22 -3.10 8.02
C GLY A 132 -7.89 -4.42 8.41
N SER A 133 -9.07 -4.34 9.04
CA SER A 133 -9.75 -5.53 9.55
C SER A 133 -10.27 -6.44 8.44
N THR A 134 -10.23 -7.75 8.67
CA THR A 134 -10.79 -8.75 7.76
C THR A 134 -12.28 -8.51 7.46
N ASN A 135 -13.05 -8.04 8.43
CA ASN A 135 -14.48 -7.77 8.21
C ASN A 135 -14.70 -6.62 7.22
N THR A 136 -13.95 -5.53 7.37
CA THR A 136 -13.98 -4.41 6.42
C THR A 136 -13.44 -4.84 5.06
N GLY A 137 -12.38 -5.65 5.02
CA GLY A 137 -11.85 -6.19 3.77
C GLY A 137 -12.85 -7.00 2.96
N ARG A 138 -13.73 -7.78 3.63
CA ARG A 138 -14.81 -8.49 2.94
C ARG A 138 -15.79 -7.54 2.25
N VAL A 139 -16.19 -6.48 2.95
CA VAL A 139 -17.10 -5.46 2.40
C VAL A 139 -16.48 -4.75 1.19
N ILE A 140 -15.20 -4.39 1.31
CA ILE A 140 -14.44 -3.75 0.21
C ILE A 140 -14.28 -4.71 -0.97
N GLY A 141 -13.89 -5.96 -0.72
CA GLY A 141 -13.73 -6.97 -1.77
C GLY A 141 -15.04 -7.26 -2.50
N GLU A 142 -16.16 -7.35 -1.77
CA GLU A 142 -17.48 -7.50 -2.37
C GLU A 142 -17.83 -6.32 -3.30
N ARG A 143 -17.60 -5.08 -2.82
CA ARG A 143 -17.91 -3.90 -3.63
C ARG A 143 -17.00 -3.76 -4.85
N ALA A 144 -15.70 -4.01 -4.68
CA ALA A 144 -14.75 -4.04 -5.79
C ALA A 144 -15.14 -5.09 -6.84
N GLY A 145 -15.56 -6.28 -6.39
CA GLY A 145 -16.06 -7.34 -7.28
C GLY A 145 -17.33 -6.95 -8.04
N ARG A 146 -18.27 -6.26 -7.40
CA ARG A 146 -19.46 -5.72 -8.08
C ARG A 146 -19.09 -4.70 -9.17
N ASN A 147 -18.08 -3.90 -8.95
CA ASN A 147 -17.59 -2.91 -9.90
C ASN A 147 -16.60 -3.49 -10.94
N LEU A 148 -16.28 -4.80 -10.84
CA LEU A 148 -15.29 -5.50 -11.68
C LEU A 148 -13.90 -4.85 -11.67
N ILE A 149 -13.52 -4.22 -10.55
CA ILE A 149 -12.19 -3.67 -10.35
C ILE A 149 -11.33 -4.59 -9.47
N GLY A 150 -10.01 -4.55 -9.67
CA GLY A 150 -9.08 -5.28 -8.81
C GLY A 150 -8.93 -4.63 -7.44
N CYS A 151 -8.62 -5.44 -6.42
CA CYS A 151 -8.25 -4.94 -5.10
C CYS A 151 -7.08 -5.74 -4.52
N CYS A 152 -6.29 -5.06 -3.67
CA CYS A 152 -5.33 -5.65 -2.77
C CYS A 152 -5.83 -5.46 -1.35
N LEU A 153 -5.88 -6.52 -0.57
CA LEU A 153 -6.43 -6.52 0.78
C LEU A 153 -5.36 -7.05 1.75
N GLU A 154 -4.78 -6.15 2.51
CA GLU A 154 -3.85 -6.46 3.60
C GLU A 154 -4.64 -6.50 4.90
N LEU A 155 -4.81 -7.69 5.45
CA LEU A 155 -5.77 -7.94 6.51
C LEU A 155 -5.06 -8.44 7.78
N GLY A 156 -5.81 -8.53 8.87
CA GLY A 156 -5.30 -9.05 10.11
C GLY A 156 -4.89 -10.52 10.04
N GLY A 157 -3.98 -10.90 10.91
CA GLY A 157 -3.43 -12.26 10.97
C GLY A 157 -3.04 -12.68 12.38
N LYS A 158 -2.38 -13.84 12.45
CA LYS A 158 -1.76 -14.42 13.63
C LYS A 158 -0.35 -14.87 13.26
N ASN A 159 0.58 -13.93 13.28
CA ASN A 159 1.96 -14.20 12.90
C ASN A 159 2.61 -15.19 13.88
N PRO A 160 3.10 -16.35 13.43
CA PRO A 160 3.76 -17.29 14.31
C PRO A 160 5.21 -16.86 14.62
N MET A 161 5.66 -17.13 15.82
CA MET A 161 7.06 -17.12 16.19
C MET A 161 7.48 -18.54 16.55
N ILE A 162 8.45 -19.09 15.82
CA ILE A 162 8.93 -20.46 16.02
C ILE A 162 10.31 -20.39 16.63
N VAL A 163 10.47 -20.95 17.82
CA VAL A 163 11.73 -20.99 18.55
C VAL A 163 12.25 -22.44 18.52
N LEU A 164 13.40 -22.64 17.89
CA LEU A 164 14.05 -23.95 17.82
C LEU A 164 14.90 -24.21 19.07
N GLU A 165 15.31 -25.46 19.29
CA GLU A 165 16.06 -25.88 20.49
C GLU A 165 17.44 -25.24 20.60
N ASP A 166 18.03 -24.83 19.49
CA ASP A 166 19.35 -24.20 19.38
C ASP A 166 19.28 -22.67 19.27
N ALA A 167 18.11 -22.07 19.48
CA ALA A 167 17.94 -20.62 19.40
C ALA A 167 18.63 -19.90 20.56
N ASP A 168 19.21 -18.72 20.30
CA ASP A 168 19.65 -17.81 21.33
C ASP A 168 18.45 -17.27 22.11
N MET A 169 18.37 -17.60 23.39
CA MET A 169 17.21 -17.25 24.21
C MET A 169 17.14 -15.77 24.56
N ASP A 170 18.24 -15.05 24.62
CA ASP A 170 18.23 -13.61 24.90
C ASP A 170 17.73 -12.84 23.69
N GLU A 171 18.18 -13.19 22.48
CA GLU A 171 17.64 -12.64 21.23
C GLU A 171 16.18 -13.04 21.03
N THR A 172 15.81 -14.27 21.35
CA THR A 172 14.44 -14.78 21.25
C THR A 172 13.48 -13.97 22.13
N VAL A 173 13.85 -13.73 23.38
CA VAL A 173 13.04 -12.95 24.33
C VAL A 173 12.90 -11.50 23.85
N GLN A 174 14.00 -10.89 23.40
CA GLN A 174 13.94 -9.52 22.84
C GLN A 174 13.05 -9.44 21.60
N GLY A 175 13.17 -10.42 20.70
CA GLY A 175 12.33 -10.52 19.51
C GLY A 175 10.84 -10.71 19.85
N ALA A 176 10.54 -11.56 20.83
CA ALA A 176 9.17 -11.78 21.30
C ALA A 176 8.58 -10.52 21.95
N VAL A 177 9.35 -9.83 22.80
CA VAL A 177 8.93 -8.56 23.41
C VAL A 177 8.67 -7.49 22.36
N PHE A 178 9.56 -7.36 21.38
CA PHE A 178 9.37 -6.41 20.28
C PHE A 178 8.14 -6.76 19.43
N GLY A 179 7.99 -8.05 19.04
CA GLY A 179 6.89 -8.50 18.19
C GLY A 179 5.51 -8.38 18.86
N VAL A 180 5.44 -8.52 20.19
CA VAL A 180 4.16 -8.43 20.92
C VAL A 180 3.83 -6.99 21.34
N PHE A 181 4.83 -6.23 21.81
CA PHE A 181 4.64 -4.92 22.42
C PHE A 181 5.09 -3.74 21.53
N GLY A 182 5.68 -4.02 20.37
CA GLY A 182 6.02 -3.00 19.40
C GLY A 182 4.77 -2.16 19.06
N ASN A 183 4.95 -0.85 18.89
CA ASN A 183 3.85 0.09 18.66
C ASN A 183 2.67 -0.08 19.66
N THR A 184 2.97 -0.37 20.94
CA THR A 184 1.96 -0.65 21.99
C THR A 184 1.02 -1.83 21.67
N GLY A 185 1.51 -2.83 20.92
CA GLY A 185 0.74 -4.00 20.52
C GLY A 185 -0.23 -3.76 19.36
N GLN A 186 -0.03 -2.71 18.58
CA GLN A 186 -0.92 -2.29 17.48
C GLN A 186 -0.40 -2.77 16.10
N ILE A 187 0.38 -3.84 16.10
CA ILE A 187 0.96 -4.44 14.89
C ILE A 187 0.20 -5.71 14.51
#